data_b1ff5011d023f5239c2682dfb8b4afc8
#
_entry.id   b1ff5011d023f5239c2682dfb8b4afc8
#
_cell.length_a   1.000
_cell.length_b   1.000
_cell.length_c   1.000
_cell.angle_alpha   90.00
_cell.angle_beta   90.00
_cell.angle_gamma   90.00
#
_symmetry.space_group_name_H-M   'P 1'
#
loop_
_entity.id
_entity.type
_entity.pdbx_description
1 polymer ?
#
loop_
_entity_poly.entity_id
_entity_poly.type
_entity_poly.pdbx_seq_one_letter_code
_entity_poly.pdbx_strand_id
1 'polypeptide(L)'
;MRTAFKYIIAALLINCQLSIFNHAKAQSDSTKSPLAFSGYLEAYYSYDFGQPADHNRPAFTYSHNRHNEINLNLGFIKAAYQTQNVRANLSLATGTYMNANYAAEPDVLKNIYEANAGVKISKKKDLWIDAGILPSHLGFESAVGKDNWTLTRSIFADNSPYFETGAKISYGSDNGKWFISGLVLNGWQRIQRVDGNNTLAFGHQLTFKPNSKITLNSGSFIGNDKPDSTKQMRYFHNLYGIFQINRNFALTAGLDVGAEQKSKGSSDYNTWYTPVLIVRFSPDERQHIAARVEYYSDENGVIVSTGTPNVFKTWGYSLNYDFLILDNVMWRVEGRRFSS
;
A
#
# COMPACT_ATOMS: atom_id res chain seq x y z
N MET A 1 -19.14 38.63 -9.44
CA MET A 1 -19.07 37.41 -10.27
C MET A 1 -17.65 36.88 -10.19
N ARG A 2 -17.36 35.96 -9.28
CA ARG A 2 -16.06 35.29 -9.15
C ARG A 2 -16.20 33.91 -9.78
N THR A 3 -15.58 33.75 -10.93
CA THR A 3 -15.49 32.49 -11.66
C THR A 3 -14.64 31.52 -10.84
N ALA A 4 -15.27 30.48 -10.32
CA ALA A 4 -14.56 29.36 -9.69
C ALA A 4 -13.77 28.62 -10.79
N PHE A 5 -12.46 28.72 -10.76
CA PHE A 5 -11.56 27.91 -11.58
C PHE A 5 -11.66 26.45 -11.12
N LYS A 6 -12.33 25.62 -11.89
CA LYS A 6 -12.35 24.18 -11.72
C LYS A 6 -11.05 23.61 -12.30
N TYR A 7 -10.13 23.20 -11.45
CA TYR A 7 -8.91 22.53 -11.89
C TYR A 7 -9.25 21.11 -12.36
N ILE A 8 -9.07 20.85 -13.65
CA ILE A 8 -9.12 19.51 -14.25
C ILE A 8 -7.68 18.98 -14.16
N ILE A 9 -7.41 18.09 -13.23
CA ILE A 9 -6.16 17.34 -13.17
C ILE A 9 -6.39 16.05 -13.96
N ALA A 10 -5.97 16.00 -15.21
CA ALA A 10 -5.84 14.77 -15.96
C ALA A 10 -4.35 14.46 -16.05
N ALA A 11 -3.88 13.42 -15.38
CA ALA A 11 -2.51 12.94 -15.50
C ALA A 11 -2.49 11.88 -16.61
N LEU A 12 -1.79 12.16 -17.69
CA LEU A 12 -1.47 11.14 -18.70
C LEU A 12 -0.24 10.39 -18.18
N LEU A 13 -0.44 9.22 -17.59
CA LEU A 13 0.62 8.38 -17.07
C LEU A 13 0.95 7.31 -18.11
N ILE A 14 2.12 7.42 -18.73
CA ILE A 14 2.67 6.34 -19.58
C ILE A 14 3.62 5.56 -18.69
N ASN A 15 3.28 4.31 -18.41
CA ASN A 15 4.06 3.46 -17.51
C ASN A 15 4.49 2.20 -18.26
N CYS A 16 5.77 1.88 -18.18
CA CYS A 16 6.30 0.60 -18.62
C CYS A 16 6.78 -0.16 -17.37
N GLN A 17 6.04 -1.20 -16.99
CA GLN A 17 6.39 -2.04 -15.86
C GLN A 17 7.10 -3.29 -16.36
N LEU A 18 8.35 -3.46 -15.97
CA LEU A 18 9.14 -4.64 -16.24
C LEU A 18 9.20 -5.52 -14.99
N SER A 19 8.48 -6.63 -14.98
CA SER A 19 8.57 -7.63 -13.92
C SER A 19 9.50 -8.74 -14.38
N ILE A 20 10.73 -8.75 -13.90
CA ILE A 20 11.69 -9.82 -14.21
C ILE A 20 11.46 -10.94 -13.17
N PHE A 21 10.61 -11.89 -13.49
CA PHE A 21 10.57 -13.17 -12.81
C PHE A 21 11.53 -14.12 -13.50
N ASN A 22 12.75 -14.22 -13.05
CA ASN A 22 13.58 -15.38 -13.37
C ASN A 22 13.02 -16.58 -12.60
N HIS A 23 12.03 -17.25 -13.16
CA HIS A 23 11.92 -18.67 -12.95
C HIS A 23 13.14 -19.26 -13.66
N ALA A 24 14.24 -19.49 -12.93
CA ALA A 24 15.25 -20.40 -13.39
C ALA A 24 14.49 -21.71 -13.72
N LYS A 25 14.27 -21.99 -15.00
CA LYS A 25 13.91 -23.33 -15.46
C LYS A 25 15.14 -24.19 -15.18
N ALA A 26 15.29 -24.65 -13.95
CA ALA A 26 16.17 -25.75 -13.63
C ALA A 26 15.59 -26.95 -14.38
N GLN A 27 16.35 -27.43 -15.34
CA GLN A 27 16.21 -28.72 -15.96
C GLN A 27 15.96 -29.77 -14.83
N SER A 28 14.99 -30.62 -15.03
CA SER A 28 14.49 -31.65 -14.12
C SER A 28 15.60 -32.35 -13.36
N ASP A 29 15.83 -31.97 -12.12
CA ASP A 29 16.27 -32.88 -11.06
C ASP A 29 15.93 -32.29 -9.68
N SER A 30 15.58 -33.14 -8.77
CA SER A 30 14.73 -33.02 -7.59
C SER A 30 15.25 -32.19 -6.41
N THR A 31 15.87 -31.01 -6.63
CA THR A 31 16.21 -30.06 -5.55
C THR A 31 16.00 -28.62 -6.00
N LYS A 32 14.77 -28.12 -5.91
CA LYS A 32 14.53 -26.67 -6.05
C LYS A 32 15.33 -25.96 -4.94
N SER A 33 16.24 -25.07 -5.32
CA SER A 33 16.93 -24.21 -4.36
C SER A 33 15.88 -23.50 -3.48
N PRO A 34 16.01 -23.51 -2.16
CA PRO A 34 15.13 -22.77 -1.26
C PRO A 34 15.25 -21.24 -1.42
N LEU A 35 16.30 -20.78 -2.11
CA LEU A 35 16.57 -19.37 -2.38
C LEU A 35 16.14 -18.99 -3.80
N ALA A 36 15.30 -17.97 -3.93
CA ALA A 36 14.83 -17.41 -5.19
C ALA A 36 15.15 -15.92 -5.25
N PHE A 37 15.50 -15.44 -6.46
CA PHE A 37 15.68 -14.02 -6.73
C PHE A 37 14.58 -13.52 -7.65
N SER A 38 14.14 -12.29 -7.43
CA SER A 38 13.18 -11.59 -8.29
C SER A 38 13.51 -10.11 -8.34
N GLY A 39 12.94 -9.41 -9.33
CA GLY A 39 13.10 -7.98 -9.46
C GLY A 39 11.84 -7.34 -10.04
N TYR A 40 11.71 -6.05 -9.83
CA TYR A 40 10.63 -5.22 -10.34
C TYR A 40 11.18 -3.85 -10.72
N LEU A 41 10.63 -3.26 -11.76
CA LEU A 41 10.96 -1.91 -12.19
C LEU A 41 9.71 -1.23 -12.76
N GLU A 42 9.43 -0.01 -12.27
CA GLU A 42 8.29 0.80 -12.65
C GLU A 42 8.76 2.22 -12.99
N ALA A 43 8.97 2.49 -14.28
CA ALA A 43 9.21 3.83 -14.78
C ALA A 43 7.90 4.51 -15.17
N TYR A 44 7.82 5.83 -15.04
CA TYR A 44 6.61 6.59 -15.34
C TYR A 44 6.89 7.98 -15.88
N TYR A 45 5.88 8.56 -16.50
CA TYR A 45 5.75 9.98 -16.77
C TYR A 45 4.39 10.45 -16.25
N SER A 46 4.35 11.56 -15.53
CA SER A 46 3.12 12.15 -14.99
C SER A 46 3.04 13.62 -15.34
N TYR A 47 1.89 14.05 -15.87
CA TYR A 47 1.60 15.47 -16.11
C TYR A 47 0.48 15.94 -15.19
N ASP A 48 0.78 16.90 -14.32
CA ASP A 48 -0.20 17.56 -13.44
C ASP A 48 -0.61 18.89 -14.08
N PHE A 49 -1.89 19.06 -14.41
CA PHE A 49 -2.41 20.26 -15.03
C PHE A 49 -2.41 21.48 -14.09
N GLY A 50 -2.17 21.29 -12.80
CA GLY A 50 -1.87 22.36 -11.84
C GLY A 50 -0.49 22.98 -12.03
N GLN A 51 0.39 22.32 -12.81
CA GLN A 51 1.74 22.80 -13.17
C GLN A 51 2.56 23.26 -11.95
N PRO A 52 2.78 22.37 -10.95
CA PRO A 52 3.54 22.75 -9.76
C PRO A 52 4.98 23.16 -10.15
N ALA A 53 5.40 24.35 -9.69
CA ALA A 53 6.70 24.93 -10.05
C ALA A 53 7.90 24.14 -9.52
N ASP A 54 7.71 23.37 -8.45
CA ASP A 54 8.73 22.50 -7.83
C ASP A 54 8.72 21.08 -8.40
N HIS A 55 7.93 20.81 -9.46
CA HIS A 55 7.72 19.51 -10.06
C HIS A 55 7.17 18.44 -9.10
N ASN A 56 6.66 18.80 -7.92
CA ASN A 56 6.03 17.87 -7.00
C ASN A 56 4.50 17.93 -7.14
N ARG A 57 3.88 16.79 -7.26
CA ARG A 57 2.43 16.66 -7.16
C ARG A 57 1.99 16.87 -5.70
N PRO A 58 0.70 17.07 -5.41
CA PRO A 58 0.23 17.30 -4.04
C PRO A 58 0.79 16.29 -3.04
N ALA A 59 1.20 16.74 -1.86
CA ALA A 59 1.93 15.97 -0.85
C ALA A 59 1.21 14.71 -0.34
N PHE A 60 -0.11 14.59 -0.53
CA PHE A 60 -0.88 13.39 -0.20
C PHE A 60 -0.85 12.30 -1.30
N THR A 61 -0.10 12.52 -2.39
CA THR A 61 0.16 11.54 -3.46
C THR A 61 1.60 11.07 -3.35
N TYR A 62 1.82 9.89 -2.78
CA TYR A 62 3.16 9.37 -2.53
C TYR A 62 3.72 8.61 -3.73
N SER A 63 2.85 7.94 -4.49
CA SER A 63 3.24 7.22 -5.71
C SER A 63 3.16 8.12 -6.94
N HIS A 64 4.12 7.99 -7.87
CA HIS A 64 4.17 8.75 -9.14
C HIS A 64 4.11 10.28 -8.89
N ASN A 65 4.83 10.75 -7.89
CA ASN A 65 4.67 12.09 -7.32
C ASN A 65 5.46 13.19 -8.04
N ARG A 66 6.17 12.88 -9.15
CA ARG A 66 6.89 13.89 -9.93
C ARG A 66 6.07 14.33 -11.13
N HIS A 67 6.08 15.63 -11.42
CA HIS A 67 5.39 16.29 -12.52
C HIS A 67 6.32 16.57 -13.69
N ASN A 68 5.85 16.26 -14.92
CA ASN A 68 6.45 16.64 -16.20
C ASN A 68 7.92 16.20 -16.37
N GLU A 69 8.24 15.02 -15.88
CA GLU A 69 9.54 14.37 -16.04
C GLU A 69 9.37 12.85 -16.10
N ILE A 70 10.28 12.16 -16.78
CA ILE A 70 10.36 10.69 -16.74
C ILE A 70 11.09 10.31 -15.46
N ASN A 71 10.50 9.41 -14.67
CA ASN A 71 11.10 9.01 -13.40
C ASN A 71 10.86 7.54 -13.09
N LEU A 72 11.59 7.01 -12.10
CA LEU A 72 11.41 5.68 -11.54
C LEU A 72 10.50 5.80 -10.31
N ASN A 73 9.33 5.15 -10.34
CA ASN A 73 8.49 5.09 -9.15
C ASN A 73 9.04 4.10 -8.13
N LEU A 74 9.26 2.86 -8.55
CA LEU A 74 9.78 1.78 -7.70
C LEU A 74 10.63 0.82 -8.53
N GLY A 75 11.83 0.55 -8.06
CA GLY A 75 12.68 -0.52 -8.57
C GLY A 75 13.28 -1.29 -7.40
N PHE A 76 13.21 -2.63 -7.42
CA PHE A 76 13.82 -3.45 -6.37
C PHE A 76 14.40 -4.76 -6.89
N ILE A 77 15.34 -5.30 -6.11
CA ILE A 77 15.81 -6.68 -6.18
C ILE A 77 15.46 -7.34 -4.85
N LYS A 78 14.88 -8.55 -4.93
CA LYS A 78 14.45 -9.35 -3.76
C LYS A 78 15.10 -10.73 -3.78
N ALA A 79 15.67 -11.12 -2.65
CA ALA A 79 16.03 -12.48 -2.31
C ALA A 79 14.99 -13.05 -1.34
N ALA A 80 14.37 -14.18 -1.69
CA ALA A 80 13.41 -14.89 -0.87
C ALA A 80 13.90 -16.30 -0.57
N TYR A 81 13.97 -16.65 0.69
CA TYR A 81 14.32 -18.00 1.16
C TYR A 81 13.07 -18.66 1.74
N GLN A 82 12.74 -19.86 1.27
CA GLN A 82 11.57 -20.59 1.71
C GLN A 82 11.86 -22.08 1.85
N THR A 83 11.70 -22.59 3.06
CA THR A 83 11.67 -24.04 3.37
C THR A 83 10.33 -24.40 4.01
N GLN A 84 10.19 -25.65 4.42
CA GLN A 84 9.00 -26.10 5.15
C GLN A 84 8.81 -25.36 6.49
N ASN A 85 9.89 -24.97 7.16
CA ASN A 85 9.86 -24.47 8.55
C ASN A 85 10.46 -23.06 8.72
N VAL A 86 11.13 -22.53 7.70
CA VAL A 86 11.80 -21.23 7.76
C VAL A 86 11.50 -20.46 6.49
N ARG A 87 11.25 -19.17 6.63
CA ARG A 87 11.13 -18.23 5.53
C ARG A 87 11.90 -16.95 5.86
N ALA A 88 12.45 -16.31 4.85
CA ALA A 88 13.11 -15.01 4.99
C ALA A 88 13.01 -14.23 3.68
N ASN A 89 12.95 -12.91 3.78
CA ASN A 89 12.96 -12.01 2.65
C ASN A 89 13.93 -10.87 2.91
N LEU A 90 14.68 -10.50 1.87
CA LEU A 90 15.46 -9.28 1.82
C LEU A 90 15.22 -8.61 0.48
N SER A 91 14.75 -7.35 0.49
CA SER A 91 14.53 -6.57 -0.72
C SER A 91 15.10 -5.17 -0.56
N LEU A 92 15.96 -4.79 -1.50
CA LEU A 92 16.52 -3.46 -1.61
C LEU A 92 15.83 -2.72 -2.75
N ALA A 93 15.36 -1.51 -2.49
CA ALA A 93 14.60 -0.73 -3.45
C ALA A 93 15.05 0.72 -3.56
N THR A 94 14.68 1.34 -4.67
CA THR A 94 14.90 2.75 -4.98
C THR A 94 13.75 3.30 -5.80
N GLY A 95 13.68 4.62 -5.91
CA GLY A 95 12.67 5.35 -6.69
C GLY A 95 11.93 6.39 -5.89
N THR A 96 11.03 7.13 -6.55
CA THR A 96 10.27 8.22 -5.92
C THR A 96 9.34 7.69 -4.83
N TYR A 97 8.83 6.47 -4.96
CA TYR A 97 8.06 5.77 -3.93
C TYR A 97 8.86 5.62 -2.63
N MET A 98 10.12 5.15 -2.70
CA MET A 98 10.98 4.96 -1.52
C MET A 98 11.28 6.31 -0.87
N ASN A 99 11.62 7.34 -1.66
CA ASN A 99 11.89 8.67 -1.16
C ASN A 99 10.69 9.27 -0.41
N ALA A 100 9.48 9.03 -0.87
CA ALA A 100 8.27 9.56 -0.25
C ALA A 100 7.83 8.75 0.98
N ASN A 101 7.66 7.43 0.82
CA ASN A 101 7.10 6.57 1.88
C ASN A 101 8.08 6.30 3.02
N TYR A 102 9.40 6.32 2.74
CA TYR A 102 10.46 6.09 3.73
C TYR A 102 11.16 7.39 4.15
N ALA A 103 10.57 8.55 3.85
CA ALA A 103 11.16 9.86 4.14
C ALA A 103 11.56 10.06 5.62
N ALA A 104 10.80 9.45 6.53
CA ALA A 104 11.02 9.54 7.97
C ALA A 104 12.13 8.61 8.50
N GLU A 105 12.63 7.69 7.68
CA GLU A 105 13.66 6.74 8.08
C GLU A 105 15.06 7.32 7.82
N PRO A 106 16.07 6.99 8.66
CA PRO A 106 17.42 7.47 8.47
C PRO A 106 18.20 6.66 7.41
N ASP A 107 19.15 7.33 6.75
CA ASP A 107 20.21 6.75 5.94
C ASP A 107 19.78 5.59 5.02
N VAL A 108 20.50 4.49 5.10
CA VAL A 108 20.31 3.28 4.28
C VAL A 108 18.96 2.59 4.53
N LEU A 109 18.33 2.82 5.67
CA LEU A 109 17.00 2.24 5.96
C LEU A 109 15.92 2.69 4.97
N LYS A 110 16.09 3.86 4.35
CA LYS A 110 15.21 4.32 3.24
C LYS A 110 15.20 3.39 2.02
N ASN A 111 16.19 2.54 1.89
CA ASN A 111 16.31 1.61 0.76
C ASN A 111 15.93 0.16 1.11
N ILE A 112 15.62 -0.12 2.38
CA ILE A 112 15.16 -1.44 2.82
C ILE A 112 13.64 -1.55 2.60
N TYR A 113 13.25 -2.15 1.49
CA TYR A 113 11.84 -2.33 1.15
C TYR A 113 11.18 -3.44 1.96
N GLU A 114 11.92 -4.54 2.21
CA GLU A 114 11.49 -5.68 3.01
C GLU A 114 12.72 -6.36 3.61
N ALA A 115 12.71 -6.68 4.90
CA ALA A 115 13.75 -7.45 5.56
C ALA A 115 13.17 -8.19 6.76
N ASN A 116 12.80 -9.46 6.58
CA ASN A 116 12.16 -10.24 7.62
C ASN A 116 12.56 -11.71 7.57
N ALA A 117 12.38 -12.37 8.69
CA ALA A 117 12.54 -13.80 8.81
C ALA A 117 11.41 -14.39 9.68
N GLY A 118 11.02 -15.63 9.39
CA GLY A 118 9.97 -16.31 10.11
C GLY A 118 10.24 -17.80 10.29
N VAL A 119 9.65 -18.33 11.36
CA VAL A 119 9.70 -19.75 11.69
C VAL A 119 8.29 -20.31 11.85
N LYS A 120 8.08 -21.52 11.35
CA LYS A 120 6.84 -22.27 11.54
C LYS A 120 6.86 -22.91 12.92
N ILE A 121 5.92 -22.52 13.78
CA ILE A 121 5.88 -22.98 15.18
C ILE A 121 4.98 -24.20 15.40
N SER A 122 4.30 -24.64 14.35
CA SER A 122 3.46 -25.85 14.40
C SER A 122 3.79 -26.83 13.28
N LYS A 123 3.98 -28.11 13.63
CA LYS A 123 4.18 -29.17 12.66
C LYS A 123 2.89 -29.56 11.92
N LYS A 124 1.72 -29.26 12.51
CA LYS A 124 0.40 -29.70 12.01
C LYS A 124 -0.40 -28.56 11.35
N LYS A 125 -0.14 -27.33 11.75
CA LYS A 125 -0.90 -26.15 11.29
C LYS A 125 -0.01 -25.15 10.59
N ASP A 126 -0.57 -24.33 9.74
CA ASP A 126 0.12 -23.23 9.10
C ASP A 126 0.19 -22.03 10.06
N LEU A 127 1.01 -22.18 11.10
CA LEU A 127 1.20 -21.20 12.18
C LEU A 127 2.66 -20.74 12.19
N TRP A 128 2.84 -19.41 12.01
CA TRP A 128 4.16 -18.79 11.85
C TRP A 128 4.37 -17.63 12.82
N ILE A 129 5.60 -17.42 13.20
CA ILE A 129 6.08 -16.16 13.78
C ILE A 129 7.10 -15.58 12.81
N ASP A 130 6.89 -14.33 12.40
CA ASP A 130 7.77 -13.52 11.56
C ASP A 130 8.22 -12.29 12.32
N ALA A 131 9.44 -11.80 12.07
CA ALA A 131 9.93 -10.54 12.63
C ALA A 131 10.82 -9.80 11.63
N GLY A 132 10.79 -8.47 11.70
CA GLY A 132 11.57 -7.56 10.86
C GLY A 132 10.72 -6.51 10.17
N ILE A 133 11.17 -6.02 9.00
CA ILE A 133 10.44 -5.09 8.14
C ILE A 133 9.52 -5.93 7.24
N LEU A 134 8.23 -5.79 7.46
CA LEU A 134 7.16 -6.58 6.84
C LEU A 134 6.35 -5.69 5.90
N PRO A 135 5.77 -6.24 4.81
CA PRO A 135 4.67 -5.57 4.11
C PRO A 135 3.51 -5.31 5.08
N SER A 136 2.83 -4.18 4.91
CA SER A 136 1.69 -3.82 5.74
C SER A 136 0.57 -4.86 5.67
N HIS A 137 -0.16 -5.00 6.76
CA HIS A 137 -1.37 -5.81 6.86
C HIS A 137 -2.65 -5.01 6.56
N LEU A 138 -2.51 -3.71 6.30
CA LEU A 138 -3.60 -2.77 6.05
C LEU A 138 -3.76 -2.52 4.55
N GLY A 139 -5.01 -2.35 4.11
CA GLY A 139 -5.33 -2.01 2.73
C GLY A 139 -5.29 -3.20 1.76
N PHE A 140 -5.74 -2.94 0.54
CA PHE A 140 -5.76 -3.91 -0.56
C PHE A 140 -4.83 -3.54 -1.71
N GLU A 141 -4.29 -2.32 -1.71
CA GLU A 141 -3.37 -1.85 -2.74
C GLU A 141 -1.92 -2.08 -2.31
N SER A 142 -1.15 -2.61 -3.24
CA SER A 142 0.26 -2.91 -3.08
C SER A 142 1.14 -1.73 -3.48
N ALA A 143 2.32 -1.60 -2.88
CA ALA A 143 3.38 -0.73 -3.38
C ALA A 143 3.85 -1.13 -4.79
N VAL A 144 3.70 -2.39 -5.18
CA VAL A 144 4.01 -2.92 -6.51
C VAL A 144 2.86 -2.59 -7.45
N GLY A 145 3.09 -1.69 -8.41
CA GLY A 145 2.05 -1.14 -9.29
C GLY A 145 1.25 -2.18 -10.05
N LYS A 146 1.93 -3.18 -10.62
CA LYS A 146 1.27 -4.24 -11.41
C LYS A 146 0.23 -5.06 -10.63
N ASP A 147 0.30 -5.07 -9.31
CA ASP A 147 -0.62 -5.83 -8.46
C ASP A 147 -1.92 -5.06 -8.16
N ASN A 148 -2.03 -3.80 -8.62
CA ASN A 148 -3.18 -2.95 -8.41
C ASN A 148 -4.04 -2.81 -9.67
N TRP A 149 -5.32 -2.53 -9.49
CA TRP A 149 -6.26 -2.35 -10.60
C TRP A 149 -6.18 -0.97 -11.25
N THR A 150 -5.60 0.02 -10.58
CA THR A 150 -5.33 1.36 -11.11
C THR A 150 -3.84 1.65 -11.04
N LEU A 151 -3.33 2.48 -11.93
CA LEU A 151 -1.92 2.84 -12.00
C LEU A 151 -1.49 3.60 -10.74
N THR A 152 -2.19 4.69 -10.41
CA THR A 152 -1.96 5.40 -9.15
C THR A 152 -2.69 4.71 -8.01
N ARG A 153 -2.16 4.81 -6.79
CA ARG A 153 -2.84 4.34 -5.58
C ARG A 153 -4.00 5.29 -5.24
N SER A 154 -5.02 4.76 -4.58
CA SER A 154 -6.05 5.59 -3.97
C SER A 154 -5.46 6.52 -2.90
N ILE A 155 -6.16 7.61 -2.57
CA ILE A 155 -5.79 8.46 -1.41
C ILE A 155 -5.83 7.63 -0.13
N PHE A 156 -6.76 6.67 -0.06
CA PHE A 156 -6.86 5.64 0.96
C PHE A 156 -5.52 4.91 1.17
N ALA A 157 -4.94 4.34 0.12
CA ALA A 157 -3.70 3.57 0.20
C ALA A 157 -2.46 4.46 0.36
N ASP A 158 -2.38 5.58 -0.36
CA ASP A 158 -1.23 6.49 -0.26
C ASP A 158 -1.09 7.10 1.16
N ASN A 159 -2.17 7.13 1.95
CA ASN A 159 -2.17 7.71 3.29
C ASN A 159 -2.43 6.68 4.41
N SER A 160 -2.13 5.41 4.15
CA SER A 160 -2.05 4.32 5.12
C SER A 160 -0.71 3.58 5.00
N PRO A 161 -0.28 2.81 6.01
CA PRO A 161 1.02 2.14 5.98
C PRO A 161 1.18 1.14 4.84
N TYR A 162 2.30 1.23 4.11
CA TYR A 162 2.73 0.22 3.13
C TYR A 162 3.72 -0.80 3.72
N PHE A 163 4.42 -0.42 4.77
CA PHE A 163 5.32 -1.31 5.50
C PHE A 163 5.16 -1.10 7.00
N GLU A 164 5.57 -2.09 7.76
CA GLU A 164 5.59 -2.05 9.21
C GLU A 164 6.76 -2.85 9.72
N THR A 165 7.29 -2.48 10.88
CA THR A 165 8.37 -3.22 11.50
C THR A 165 7.94 -3.72 12.87
N GLY A 166 8.20 -5.00 13.11
CA GLY A 166 7.80 -5.63 14.36
C GLY A 166 7.82 -7.15 14.29
N ALA A 167 6.99 -7.76 15.09
CA ALA A 167 6.75 -9.20 15.10
C ALA A 167 5.27 -9.49 14.79
N LYS A 168 5.05 -10.58 14.04
CA LYS A 168 3.73 -11.04 13.60
C LYS A 168 3.57 -12.52 13.88
N ILE A 169 2.51 -12.91 14.56
CA ILE A 169 2.02 -14.27 14.58
C ILE A 169 0.90 -14.42 13.55
N SER A 170 0.95 -15.46 12.70
CA SER A 170 -0.06 -15.64 11.66
C SER A 170 -0.46 -17.12 11.52
N TYR A 171 -1.74 -17.32 11.20
CA TYR A 171 -2.35 -18.61 10.98
C TYR A 171 -3.15 -18.62 9.68
N GLY A 172 -2.87 -19.61 8.83
CA GLY A 172 -3.69 -19.97 7.67
C GLY A 172 -4.51 -21.24 7.97
N SER A 173 -5.81 -21.20 7.68
CA SER A 173 -6.66 -22.38 7.85
C SER A 173 -6.38 -23.45 6.81
N ASP A 174 -6.53 -24.73 7.16
CA ASP A 174 -6.25 -25.88 6.29
C ASP A 174 -7.08 -25.85 4.98
N ASN A 175 -8.28 -25.25 5.02
CA ASN A 175 -9.15 -25.09 3.85
C ASN A 175 -8.88 -23.82 3.03
N GLY A 176 -7.86 -23.02 3.40
CA GLY A 176 -7.48 -21.79 2.73
C GLY A 176 -8.48 -20.64 2.84
N LYS A 177 -9.56 -20.80 3.61
CA LYS A 177 -10.61 -19.74 3.69
C LYS A 177 -10.29 -18.63 4.68
N TRP A 178 -9.50 -18.92 5.73
CA TRP A 178 -9.21 -17.97 6.78
C TRP A 178 -7.71 -17.71 6.88
N PHE A 179 -7.37 -16.45 7.00
CA PHE A 179 -6.06 -16.00 7.44
C PHE A 179 -6.25 -15.05 8.61
N ILE A 180 -5.50 -15.26 9.70
CA ILE A 180 -5.59 -14.47 10.93
C ILE A 180 -4.17 -14.12 11.33
N SER A 181 -3.92 -12.86 11.70
CA SER A 181 -2.65 -12.46 12.31
C SER A 181 -2.85 -11.43 13.40
N GLY A 182 -1.92 -11.46 14.37
CA GLY A 182 -1.72 -10.44 15.38
C GLY A 182 -0.31 -9.89 15.28
N LEU A 183 -0.14 -8.59 15.47
CA LEU A 183 1.12 -7.90 15.28
C LEU A 183 1.46 -7.03 16.50
N VAL A 184 2.77 -6.97 16.79
CA VAL A 184 3.38 -5.98 17.70
C VAL A 184 4.35 -5.16 16.85
N LEU A 185 4.18 -3.84 16.81
CA LEU A 185 4.78 -2.96 15.84
C LEU A 185 5.56 -1.81 16.49
N ASN A 186 6.51 -1.25 15.75
CA ASN A 186 7.26 -0.07 16.15
C ASN A 186 6.45 1.24 16.06
N GLY A 187 5.44 1.29 15.20
CA GLY A 187 4.58 2.47 14.99
C GLY A 187 3.88 2.41 13.65
N TRP A 188 3.27 3.52 13.25
CA TRP A 188 2.58 3.71 12.00
C TRP A 188 3.58 3.95 10.86
N GLN A 189 3.86 2.93 10.06
CA GLN A 189 4.86 2.98 8.98
C GLN A 189 6.25 3.43 9.49
N ARG A 190 6.80 2.72 10.48
CA ARG A 190 8.09 3.03 11.11
C ARG A 190 9.02 1.83 11.14
N ILE A 191 10.23 1.98 10.59
CA ILE A 191 11.35 1.05 10.86
C ILE A 191 11.92 1.38 12.23
N GLN A 192 12.26 2.66 12.46
CA GLN A 192 12.69 3.14 13.77
C GLN A 192 11.58 3.94 14.44
N ARG A 193 11.46 3.76 15.75
CA ARG A 193 10.51 4.56 16.53
C ARG A 193 10.93 6.02 16.56
N VAL A 194 9.96 6.90 16.73
CA VAL A 194 10.23 8.31 17.03
C VAL A 194 10.98 8.40 18.36
N ASP A 195 11.97 9.31 18.42
CA ASP A 195 12.74 9.54 19.63
C ASP A 195 11.83 9.84 20.83
N GLY A 196 12.14 9.18 21.96
CA GLY A 196 11.32 9.30 23.18
C GLY A 196 9.98 8.56 23.14
N ASN A 197 9.73 7.75 22.12
CA ASN A 197 8.53 6.89 22.05
C ASN A 197 8.87 5.44 22.45
N ASN A 198 8.38 5.01 23.61
CA ASN A 198 8.49 3.63 24.13
C ASN A 198 7.16 2.86 24.04
N THR A 199 6.11 3.47 23.50
CA THR A 199 4.78 2.84 23.38
C THR A 199 4.80 1.82 22.25
N LEU A 200 4.48 0.55 22.54
CA LEU A 200 4.25 -0.49 21.55
C LEU A 200 2.97 -0.19 20.76
N ALA A 201 2.99 -0.48 19.48
CA ALA A 201 1.78 -0.51 18.65
C ALA A 201 1.34 -1.95 18.41
N PHE A 202 0.05 -2.13 18.16
CA PHE A 202 -0.57 -3.43 17.91
C PHE A 202 -1.44 -3.37 16.67
N GLY A 203 -1.55 -4.52 16.00
CA GLY A 203 -2.42 -4.69 14.85
C GLY A 203 -3.04 -6.08 14.79
N HIS A 204 -4.11 -6.19 14.01
CA HIS A 204 -4.64 -7.49 13.61
C HIS A 204 -4.99 -7.48 12.13
N GLN A 205 -4.99 -8.66 11.52
CA GLN A 205 -5.58 -8.90 10.22
C GLN A 205 -6.43 -10.16 10.27
N LEU A 206 -7.64 -10.04 9.71
CA LEU A 206 -8.55 -11.14 9.48
C LEU A 206 -8.98 -11.12 8.02
N THR A 207 -8.59 -12.15 7.26
CA THR A 207 -9.02 -12.30 5.87
C THR A 207 -9.92 -13.53 5.75
N PHE A 208 -11.08 -13.38 5.11
CA PHE A 208 -12.01 -14.45 4.82
C PHE A 208 -12.27 -14.58 3.32
N LYS A 209 -11.98 -15.76 2.79
CA LYS A 209 -12.20 -16.13 1.39
C LYS A 209 -13.19 -17.30 1.33
N PRO A 210 -14.52 -17.04 1.34
CA PRO A 210 -15.53 -18.12 1.30
C PRO A 210 -15.39 -18.99 0.04
N ASN A 211 -14.96 -18.37 -1.07
CA ASN A 211 -14.69 -19.00 -2.36
C ASN A 211 -13.65 -18.20 -3.14
N SER A 212 -13.31 -18.62 -4.36
CA SER A 212 -12.31 -17.93 -5.22
C SER A 212 -12.72 -16.57 -5.74
N LYS A 213 -13.99 -16.16 -5.59
CA LYS A 213 -14.55 -14.91 -6.12
C LYS A 213 -14.66 -13.80 -5.07
N ILE A 214 -14.56 -14.14 -3.80
CA ILE A 214 -14.80 -13.17 -2.71
C ILE A 214 -13.62 -13.18 -1.76
N THR A 215 -13.08 -12.01 -1.49
CA THR A 215 -12.13 -11.75 -0.39
C THR A 215 -12.70 -10.65 0.48
N LEU A 216 -12.82 -10.90 1.77
CA LEU A 216 -13.16 -9.91 2.79
C LEU A 216 -11.98 -9.76 3.73
N ASN A 217 -11.64 -8.55 4.12
CA ASN A 217 -10.53 -8.28 5.03
C ASN A 217 -10.90 -7.22 6.07
N SER A 218 -10.40 -7.44 7.27
CA SER A 218 -10.43 -6.52 8.39
C SER A 218 -9.01 -6.40 8.93
N GLY A 219 -8.51 -5.17 9.06
CA GLY A 219 -7.21 -4.86 9.64
C GLY A 219 -7.31 -3.71 10.62
N SER A 220 -6.44 -3.65 11.62
CA SER A 220 -6.41 -2.54 12.56
C SER A 220 -5.01 -2.14 12.98
N PHE A 221 -4.90 -0.92 13.48
CA PHE A 221 -3.73 -0.41 14.16
C PHE A 221 -4.14 0.33 15.44
N ILE A 222 -3.40 0.09 16.53
CA ILE A 222 -3.53 0.82 17.79
C ILE A 222 -2.11 1.15 18.25
N GLY A 223 -1.78 2.44 18.35
CA GLY A 223 -0.42 2.84 18.73
C GLY A 223 -0.29 4.33 18.98
N ASN A 224 0.96 4.77 19.07
CA ASN A 224 1.33 6.16 19.26
C ASN A 224 2.61 6.44 18.45
N ASP A 225 2.61 7.51 17.66
CA ASP A 225 3.75 7.93 16.83
C ASP A 225 4.39 9.25 17.29
N LYS A 226 4.14 9.62 18.55
CA LYS A 226 4.72 10.82 19.16
C LYS A 226 5.58 10.43 20.35
N PRO A 227 6.51 11.28 20.80
CA PRO A 227 7.21 11.07 22.06
C PRO A 227 6.23 10.82 23.21
N ASP A 228 6.59 9.99 24.18
CA ASP A 228 5.72 9.67 25.32
C ASP A 228 5.34 10.90 26.16
N SER A 229 6.13 11.98 26.08
CA SER A 229 5.81 13.28 26.70
C SER A 229 4.57 13.94 26.10
N THR A 230 4.35 13.74 24.79
CA THR A 230 3.21 14.30 24.01
C THR A 230 2.33 13.19 23.43
N LYS A 231 2.35 12.01 24.03
CA LYS A 231 1.63 10.81 23.58
C LYS A 231 0.20 11.10 23.16
N GLN A 232 -0.17 10.65 21.95
CA GLN A 232 -1.53 10.70 21.41
C GLN A 232 -1.84 9.33 20.80
N MET A 233 -2.71 8.57 21.46
CA MET A 233 -3.08 7.26 20.96
C MET A 233 -3.89 7.38 19.67
N ARG A 234 -3.49 6.59 18.68
CA ARG A 234 -4.13 6.43 17.38
C ARG A 234 -4.81 5.08 17.32
N TYR A 235 -6.05 5.08 16.86
CA TYR A 235 -6.87 3.92 16.58
C TYR A 235 -7.25 3.95 15.11
N PHE A 236 -7.05 2.86 14.41
CA PHE A 236 -7.35 2.78 13.00
C PHE A 236 -7.94 1.43 12.64
N HIS A 237 -8.92 1.44 11.76
CA HIS A 237 -9.54 0.24 11.24
C HIS A 237 -9.72 0.32 9.73
N ASN A 238 -9.30 -0.73 9.05
CA ASN A 238 -9.39 -0.93 7.61
C ASN A 238 -10.34 -2.08 7.32
N LEU A 239 -11.31 -1.85 6.46
CA LEU A 239 -12.22 -2.87 5.94
C LEU A 239 -12.21 -2.84 4.43
N TYR A 240 -12.10 -3.99 3.77
CA TYR A 240 -12.33 -4.07 2.34
C TYR A 240 -12.92 -5.40 1.89
N GLY A 241 -13.56 -5.37 0.73
CA GLY A 241 -14.03 -6.51 0.00
C GLY A 241 -13.62 -6.47 -1.47
N ILE A 242 -13.17 -7.62 -1.99
CA ILE A 242 -12.88 -7.81 -3.42
C ILE A 242 -13.84 -8.87 -3.93
N PHE A 243 -14.57 -8.55 -5.00
CA PHE A 243 -15.62 -9.38 -5.55
C PHE A 243 -15.42 -9.61 -7.05
N GLN A 244 -15.17 -10.83 -7.47
CA GLN A 244 -15.21 -11.22 -8.87
C GLN A 244 -16.66 -11.53 -9.24
N ILE A 245 -17.35 -10.57 -9.85
CA ILE A 245 -18.79 -10.67 -10.17
C ILE A 245 -19.02 -11.72 -11.25
N ASN A 246 -18.23 -11.65 -12.33
CA ASN A 246 -18.23 -12.64 -13.40
C ASN A 246 -16.84 -12.67 -14.06
N ARG A 247 -16.69 -13.34 -15.21
CA ARG A 247 -15.41 -13.48 -15.89
C ARG A 247 -14.74 -12.13 -16.21
N ASN A 248 -15.54 -11.12 -16.57
CA ASN A 248 -15.04 -9.84 -17.06
C ASN A 248 -15.12 -8.71 -16.03
N PHE A 249 -16.03 -8.79 -15.03
CA PHE A 249 -16.26 -7.72 -14.07
C PHE A 249 -15.84 -8.10 -12.66
N ALA A 250 -15.12 -7.18 -12.03
CA ALA A 250 -14.75 -7.27 -10.63
C ALA A 250 -14.95 -5.92 -9.92
N LEU A 251 -15.17 -5.96 -8.62
CA LEU A 251 -15.42 -4.83 -7.74
C LEU A 251 -14.51 -4.91 -6.52
N THR A 252 -13.90 -3.80 -6.12
CA THR A 252 -13.27 -3.62 -4.82
C THR A 252 -13.93 -2.44 -4.11
N ALA A 253 -14.33 -2.65 -2.87
CA ALA A 253 -14.82 -1.60 -1.98
C ALA A 253 -14.02 -1.61 -0.69
N GLY A 254 -13.58 -0.43 -0.24
CA GLY A 254 -12.81 -0.26 0.98
C GLY A 254 -13.28 0.93 1.80
N LEU A 255 -13.02 0.86 3.11
CA LEU A 255 -13.28 1.92 4.06
C LEU A 255 -12.19 1.92 5.12
N ASP A 256 -11.52 3.06 5.30
CA ASP A 256 -10.69 3.34 6.46
C ASP A 256 -11.40 4.31 7.40
N VAL A 257 -11.25 4.05 8.69
CA VAL A 257 -11.68 4.95 9.75
C VAL A 257 -10.58 5.04 10.79
N GLY A 258 -10.20 6.25 11.14
CA GLY A 258 -9.20 6.48 12.16
C GLY A 258 -9.60 7.57 13.16
N ALA A 259 -9.00 7.48 14.35
CA ALA A 259 -9.14 8.45 15.42
C ALA A 259 -7.80 8.61 16.16
N GLU A 260 -7.38 9.84 16.41
CA GLU A 260 -6.19 10.15 17.21
C GLU A 260 -6.58 11.10 18.34
N GLN A 261 -6.07 10.85 19.56
CA GLN A 261 -6.30 11.74 20.69
C GLN A 261 -5.87 13.18 20.36
N LYS A 262 -6.65 14.16 20.75
CA LYS A 262 -6.30 15.59 20.55
C LYS A 262 -5.06 16.02 21.32
N SER A 263 -4.83 15.43 22.47
CA SER A 263 -3.66 15.64 23.31
C SER A 263 -3.45 14.43 24.22
N LYS A 264 -2.33 14.39 24.93
CA LYS A 264 -2.00 13.33 25.88
C LYS A 264 -3.09 13.19 26.95
N GLY A 265 -3.68 11.99 27.04
CA GLY A 265 -4.71 11.66 28.02
C GLY A 265 -6.08 12.27 27.73
N SER A 266 -6.27 12.95 26.60
CA SER A 266 -7.58 13.47 26.20
C SER A 266 -8.58 12.35 25.92
N SER A 267 -9.84 12.57 26.31
CA SER A 267 -10.98 11.76 25.86
C SER A 267 -11.54 12.20 24.52
N ASP A 268 -11.09 13.35 23.99
CA ASP A 268 -11.48 13.87 22.69
C ASP A 268 -10.54 13.37 21.60
N TYR A 269 -11.10 13.15 20.42
CA TYR A 269 -10.38 12.61 19.26
C TYR A 269 -10.57 13.50 18.04
N ASN A 270 -9.52 13.54 17.21
CA ASN A 270 -9.57 13.96 15.84
C ASN A 270 -9.80 12.71 14.98
N THR A 271 -10.73 12.78 14.05
CA THR A 271 -11.12 11.62 13.23
C THR A 271 -10.88 11.88 11.76
N TRP A 272 -10.61 10.81 11.00
CA TRP A 272 -10.58 10.81 9.53
C TRP A 272 -11.24 9.54 9.01
N TYR A 273 -11.71 9.58 7.77
CA TYR A 273 -12.23 8.42 7.07
C TYR A 273 -12.11 8.55 5.56
N THR A 274 -12.02 7.40 4.89
CA THR A 274 -11.88 7.36 3.45
C THR A 274 -12.53 6.11 2.85
N PRO A 275 -13.71 6.25 2.21
CA PRO A 275 -14.27 5.21 1.36
C PRO A 275 -13.65 5.22 -0.03
N VAL A 276 -13.50 4.04 -0.63
CA VAL A 276 -13.05 3.86 -1.99
C VAL A 276 -13.83 2.75 -2.68
N LEU A 277 -14.13 2.95 -3.96
CA LEU A 277 -14.77 1.98 -4.83
C LEU A 277 -14.00 1.92 -6.14
N ILE A 278 -13.62 0.70 -6.56
CA ILE A 278 -12.95 0.44 -7.84
C ILE A 278 -13.73 -0.64 -8.58
N VAL A 279 -14.14 -0.34 -9.80
CA VAL A 279 -14.73 -1.32 -10.73
C VAL A 279 -13.71 -1.62 -11.81
N ARG A 280 -13.50 -2.92 -12.08
CA ARG A 280 -12.63 -3.37 -13.16
C ARG A 280 -13.42 -4.16 -14.18
N PHE A 281 -13.23 -3.82 -15.46
CA PHE A 281 -13.68 -4.56 -16.62
C PHE A 281 -12.48 -5.12 -17.38
N SER A 282 -12.48 -6.41 -17.64
CA SER A 282 -11.44 -7.14 -18.35
C SER A 282 -12.06 -7.81 -19.58
N PRO A 283 -12.02 -7.19 -20.76
CA PRO A 283 -12.56 -7.79 -21.98
C PRO A 283 -11.84 -9.08 -22.36
N ASP A 284 -10.55 -9.15 -22.08
CA ASP A 284 -9.70 -10.33 -22.26
C ASP A 284 -8.63 -10.41 -21.15
N GLU A 285 -7.68 -11.35 -21.27
CA GLU A 285 -6.61 -11.57 -20.28
C GLU A 285 -5.49 -10.54 -20.33
N ARG A 286 -5.41 -9.72 -21.40
CA ARG A 286 -4.36 -8.72 -21.61
C ARG A 286 -4.82 -7.30 -21.39
N GLN A 287 -6.12 -7.04 -21.40
CA GLN A 287 -6.68 -5.70 -21.34
C GLN A 287 -7.55 -5.54 -20.10
N HIS A 288 -7.32 -4.46 -19.36
CA HIS A 288 -8.11 -4.13 -18.20
C HIS A 288 -8.45 -2.64 -18.20
N ILE A 289 -9.69 -2.32 -17.91
CA ILE A 289 -10.17 -0.96 -17.69
C ILE A 289 -10.65 -0.89 -16.25
N ALA A 290 -10.18 0.10 -15.49
CA ALA A 290 -10.63 0.30 -14.12
C ALA A 290 -11.10 1.74 -13.90
N ALA A 291 -12.23 1.89 -13.24
CA ALA A 291 -12.72 3.19 -12.79
C ALA A 291 -12.73 3.21 -11.26
N ARG A 292 -12.24 4.31 -10.68
CA ARG A 292 -12.20 4.52 -9.22
C ARG A 292 -12.94 5.79 -8.85
N VAL A 293 -13.72 5.71 -7.78
CA VAL A 293 -14.23 6.85 -7.02
C VAL A 293 -13.81 6.70 -5.57
N GLU A 294 -13.34 7.78 -4.97
CA GLU A 294 -12.85 7.81 -3.61
C GLU A 294 -13.19 9.15 -2.95
N TYR A 295 -13.30 9.14 -1.64
CA TYR A 295 -13.45 10.34 -0.83
C TYR A 295 -12.50 10.27 0.35
N TYR A 296 -11.92 11.40 0.73
CA TYR A 296 -11.09 11.51 1.93
C TYR A 296 -11.54 12.70 2.76
N SER A 297 -11.70 12.50 4.06
CA SER A 297 -12.01 13.53 5.03
C SER A 297 -11.05 13.43 6.21
N ASP A 298 -10.23 14.46 6.38
CA ASP A 298 -9.32 14.66 7.53
C ASP A 298 -9.36 16.13 7.94
N GLU A 299 -10.40 16.48 8.68
CA GLU A 299 -10.67 17.87 9.05
C GLU A 299 -9.62 18.48 10.00
N ASN A 300 -8.83 17.64 10.64
CA ASN A 300 -7.88 18.06 11.64
C ASN A 300 -6.41 17.85 11.21
N GLY A 301 -6.19 17.39 9.97
CA GLY A 301 -4.86 17.15 9.44
C GLY A 301 -4.05 16.11 10.21
N VAL A 302 -4.73 15.04 10.68
CA VAL A 302 -4.08 13.97 11.44
C VAL A 302 -3.11 13.18 10.56
N ILE A 303 -3.54 12.86 9.36
CA ILE A 303 -2.77 12.14 8.35
C ILE A 303 -2.32 13.08 7.24
N VAL A 304 -3.26 13.89 6.69
CA VAL A 304 -2.99 14.79 5.58
C VAL A 304 -3.08 16.24 6.06
N SER A 305 -1.93 16.81 6.42
CA SER A 305 -1.85 18.24 6.78
C SER A 305 -1.62 19.07 5.51
N THR A 306 -2.53 20.00 5.22
CA THR A 306 -2.42 20.92 4.07
C THR A 306 -1.68 22.21 4.39
N GLY A 307 -1.47 22.53 5.68
CA GLY A 307 -0.92 23.81 6.13
C GLY A 307 -1.83 25.01 5.84
N THR A 308 -3.07 24.76 5.40
CA THR A 308 -4.07 25.81 5.10
C THR A 308 -5.20 25.78 6.14
N PRO A 309 -5.94 26.89 6.34
CA PRO A 309 -7.10 26.91 7.23
C PRO A 309 -8.26 26.06 6.69
N ASN A 310 -8.22 25.68 5.41
CA ASN A 310 -9.18 24.76 4.81
C ASN A 310 -8.77 23.33 5.15
N VAL A 311 -9.65 22.60 5.80
CA VAL A 311 -9.49 21.19 6.14
C VAL A 311 -9.28 20.33 4.88
N PHE A 312 -8.69 19.14 5.04
CA PHE A 312 -8.53 18.22 3.92
C PHE A 312 -9.81 17.40 3.70
N LYS A 313 -10.55 17.78 2.67
CA LYS A 313 -11.71 17.02 2.16
C LYS A 313 -11.63 17.01 0.64
N THR A 314 -11.59 15.82 0.05
CA THR A 314 -11.49 15.71 -1.42
C THR A 314 -12.18 14.48 -1.96
N TRP A 315 -12.82 14.63 -3.11
CA TRP A 315 -13.24 13.54 -3.96
C TRP A 315 -12.15 13.23 -4.98
N GLY A 316 -11.87 11.96 -5.21
CA GLY A 316 -11.00 11.49 -6.28
C GLY A 316 -11.78 10.65 -7.29
N TYR A 317 -11.48 10.85 -8.57
CA TYR A 317 -12.03 10.08 -9.68
C TYR A 317 -10.89 9.68 -10.59
N SER A 318 -10.85 8.44 -11.04
CA SER A 318 -9.89 8.05 -12.07
C SER A 318 -10.46 7.02 -13.04
N LEU A 319 -9.89 7.01 -14.25
CA LEU A 319 -10.09 6.00 -15.27
C LEU A 319 -8.74 5.52 -15.75
N ASN A 320 -8.53 4.23 -15.67
CA ASN A 320 -7.28 3.55 -15.97
C ASN A 320 -7.47 2.53 -17.10
N TYR A 321 -6.46 2.41 -17.96
CA TYR A 321 -6.36 1.33 -18.95
C TYR A 321 -5.01 0.65 -18.85
N ASP A 322 -5.01 -0.67 -18.77
CA ASP A 322 -3.85 -1.53 -18.72
C ASP A 322 -3.80 -2.42 -19.96
N PHE A 323 -2.60 -2.56 -20.51
CA PHE A 323 -2.32 -3.50 -21.60
C PHE A 323 -1.08 -4.33 -21.29
N LEU A 324 -1.27 -5.64 -21.22
CA LEU A 324 -0.17 -6.61 -21.06
C LEU A 324 0.52 -6.80 -22.42
N ILE A 325 1.67 -6.16 -22.60
CA ILE A 325 2.48 -6.30 -23.83
C ILE A 325 3.09 -7.69 -23.87
N LEU A 326 3.67 -8.13 -22.74
CA LEU A 326 4.21 -9.47 -22.50
C LEU A 326 3.74 -9.94 -21.12
N ASP A 327 3.91 -11.20 -20.77
CA ASP A 327 3.49 -11.76 -19.49
C ASP A 327 4.11 -11.03 -18.28
N ASN A 328 5.26 -10.37 -18.49
CA ASN A 328 6.00 -9.62 -17.47
C ASN A 328 6.17 -8.13 -17.83
N VAL A 329 5.52 -7.62 -18.87
CA VAL A 329 5.58 -6.21 -19.29
C VAL A 329 4.17 -5.65 -19.46
N MET A 330 3.83 -4.69 -18.64
CA MET A 330 2.53 -4.01 -18.65
C MET A 330 2.72 -2.53 -18.99
N TRP A 331 1.93 -2.05 -19.93
CA TRP A 331 1.76 -0.63 -20.20
C TRP A 331 0.45 -0.15 -19.58
N ARG A 332 0.48 1.04 -18.96
CA ARG A 332 -0.65 1.59 -18.23
C ARG A 332 -0.82 3.07 -18.54
N VAL A 333 -2.07 3.53 -18.55
CA VAL A 333 -2.42 4.95 -18.63
C VAL A 333 -3.60 5.23 -17.69
N GLU A 334 -3.53 6.32 -16.96
CA GLU A 334 -4.60 6.76 -16.05
C GLU A 334 -4.82 8.27 -16.15
N GLY A 335 -6.07 8.68 -16.28
CA GLY A 335 -6.53 10.03 -16.02
C GLY A 335 -7.14 10.11 -14.63
N ARG A 336 -6.68 11.06 -13.79
CA ARG A 336 -7.18 11.25 -12.41
C ARG A 336 -7.56 12.71 -12.15
N ARG A 337 -8.61 12.90 -11.38
CA ARG A 337 -9.08 14.22 -10.95
C ARG A 337 -9.39 14.23 -9.47
N PHE A 338 -8.97 15.29 -8.79
CA PHE A 338 -9.40 15.64 -7.44
C PHE A 338 -10.35 16.84 -7.46
N SER A 339 -11.30 16.86 -6.51
CA SER A 339 -12.26 17.94 -6.33
C SER A 339 -12.54 18.10 -4.82
N SER A 340 -12.14 19.23 -4.27
CA SER A 340 -12.41 19.65 -2.87
C SER A 340 -13.38 20.81 -2.84
#